data_608985904092de8a557d985ba291bdd6
#
_entry.id   608985904092de8a557d985ba291bdd6
#
_cell.length_a   1.000
_cell.length_b   1.000
_cell.length_c   1.000
_cell.angle_alpha   90.00
_cell.angle_beta   90.00
_cell.angle_gamma   90.00
#
_symmetry.space_group_name_H-M   'P 1'
#
loop_
_entity.id
_entity.type
_entity.pdbx_description
1 polymer ?
#
loop_
_entity_poly.entity_id
_entity_poly.type
_entity_poly.pdbx_seq_one_letter_code
_entity_poly.pdbx_strand_id
1 'polypeptide(L)'
;MRFLRTLGWLACVVYSTIPLFWLMVHPRAHRWRAREASPFRVLVPAWIVMWVGIGALTGPWRSATFYSTPWTWIPSALLFATGIFLYSNAGAHFSWAQLGGLPEVRAGHQDDRLVTTGVRSRVRHPIYLAHLCEMLAWSAGTGLAVCWLLSAVAIATGAVMIRLEDAELEKRFGAEFVAYRHRVHAVVPRLRP
;
A
#
# COMPACT_ATOMS: atom_id res chain seq x y z
N MET A 1 23.76 12.18 -4.54
CA MET A 1 22.39 12.76 -4.55
C MET A 1 21.59 12.37 -5.80
N ARG A 2 22.12 12.44 -7.03
CA ARG A 2 21.35 12.07 -8.26
C ARG A 2 20.83 10.63 -8.23
N PHE A 3 21.64 9.68 -7.81
CA PHE A 3 21.25 8.27 -7.68
C PHE A 3 20.06 8.09 -6.71
N LEU A 4 20.14 8.65 -5.50
CA LEU A 4 19.06 8.57 -4.50
C LEU A 4 17.76 9.22 -4.98
N ARG A 5 17.85 10.33 -5.74
CA ARG A 5 16.67 10.96 -6.33
C ARG A 5 16.02 10.07 -7.39
N THR A 6 16.82 9.46 -8.27
CA THR A 6 16.29 8.52 -9.27
C THR A 6 15.64 7.31 -8.59
N LEU A 7 16.30 6.74 -7.58
CA LEU A 7 15.77 5.61 -6.83
C LEU A 7 14.46 5.97 -6.10
N GLY A 8 14.42 7.14 -5.43
CA GLY A 8 13.22 7.63 -4.75
C GLY A 8 12.06 7.89 -5.69
N TRP A 9 12.31 8.47 -6.86
CA TRP A 9 11.29 8.63 -7.90
C TRP A 9 10.75 7.28 -8.37
N LEU A 10 11.61 6.31 -8.71
CA LEU A 10 11.19 4.97 -9.13
C LEU A 10 10.41 4.24 -8.03
N ALA A 11 10.86 4.33 -6.79
CA ALA A 11 10.15 3.77 -5.65
C ALA A 11 8.75 4.39 -5.52
N CYS A 12 8.61 5.73 -5.58
CA CYS A 12 7.32 6.40 -5.54
C CYS A 12 6.42 6.04 -6.73
N VAL A 13 6.97 5.85 -7.94
CA VAL A 13 6.21 5.33 -9.09
C VAL A 13 5.61 3.96 -8.76
N VAL A 14 6.43 3.02 -8.28
CA VAL A 14 5.95 1.66 -7.93
C VAL A 14 4.90 1.71 -6.82
N TYR A 15 5.21 2.37 -5.70
CA TYR A 15 4.30 2.44 -4.55
C TYR A 15 2.98 3.14 -4.87
N SER A 16 2.97 4.18 -5.69
CA SER A 16 1.73 4.88 -6.08
C SER A 16 0.77 4.01 -6.88
N THR A 17 1.27 2.96 -7.53
CA THR A 17 0.46 2.01 -8.29
C THR A 17 -0.17 0.92 -7.43
N ILE A 18 0.30 0.70 -6.20
CA ILE A 18 -0.22 -0.36 -5.32
C ILE A 18 -1.72 -0.17 -5.03
N PRO A 19 -2.19 1.00 -4.58
CA PRO A 19 -3.63 1.20 -4.41
C PRO A 19 -4.42 1.04 -5.71
N LEU A 20 -3.88 1.50 -6.83
CA LEU A 20 -4.52 1.36 -8.14
C LEU A 20 -4.66 -0.12 -8.56
N PHE A 21 -3.64 -0.93 -8.30
CA PHE A 21 -3.69 -2.38 -8.52
C PHE A 21 -4.82 -3.01 -7.70
N TRP A 22 -4.90 -2.70 -6.40
CA TRP A 22 -5.93 -3.25 -5.53
C TRP A 22 -7.34 -2.74 -5.87
N LEU A 23 -7.48 -1.53 -6.43
CA LEU A 23 -8.75 -1.04 -7.00
C LEU A 23 -9.22 -1.87 -8.19
N MET A 24 -8.33 -2.56 -8.91
CA MET A 24 -8.73 -3.54 -9.95
C MET A 24 -9.13 -4.89 -9.36
N VAL A 25 -8.56 -5.26 -8.22
CA VAL A 25 -8.75 -6.57 -7.58
C VAL A 25 -10.04 -6.60 -6.74
N HIS A 26 -10.13 -5.78 -5.70
CA HIS A 26 -11.21 -5.86 -4.70
C HIS A 26 -12.63 -5.76 -5.27
N PRO A 27 -12.98 -4.80 -6.14
CA PRO A 27 -14.34 -4.70 -6.65
C PRO A 27 -14.78 -5.89 -7.52
N ARG A 28 -13.80 -6.66 -7.99
CA ARG A 28 -14.01 -7.79 -8.91
C ARG A 28 -13.49 -9.12 -8.36
N ALA A 29 -13.19 -9.20 -7.07
CA ALA A 29 -12.61 -10.38 -6.43
C ALA A 29 -13.40 -11.66 -6.75
N HIS A 30 -14.74 -11.60 -6.71
CA HIS A 30 -15.60 -12.73 -7.08
C HIS A 30 -15.42 -13.20 -8.54
N ARG A 31 -15.18 -12.26 -9.48
CA ARG A 31 -14.94 -12.58 -10.90
C ARG A 31 -13.54 -13.16 -11.11
N TRP A 32 -12.56 -12.68 -10.34
CA TRP A 32 -11.21 -13.23 -10.39
C TRP A 32 -11.18 -14.65 -9.87
N ARG A 33 -11.86 -14.92 -8.76
CA ARG A 33 -11.96 -16.27 -8.16
C ARG A 33 -12.70 -17.29 -9.05
N ALA A 34 -13.64 -16.82 -9.85
CA ALA A 34 -14.41 -17.70 -10.77
C ALA A 34 -13.62 -18.10 -12.04
N ARG A 35 -12.44 -17.54 -12.29
CA ARG A 35 -11.62 -17.85 -13.46
C ARG A 35 -10.81 -19.14 -13.25
N GLU A 36 -10.82 -20.04 -14.24
CA GLU A 36 -9.94 -21.21 -14.27
C GLU A 36 -8.47 -20.81 -14.45
N ALA A 37 -8.20 -19.85 -15.36
CA ALA A 37 -6.86 -19.33 -15.59
C ALA A 37 -6.43 -18.37 -14.46
N SER A 38 -5.15 -18.44 -14.08
CA SER A 38 -4.58 -17.55 -13.05
C SER A 38 -4.80 -16.08 -13.39
N PRO A 39 -5.48 -15.30 -12.53
CA PRO A 39 -5.71 -13.87 -12.72
C PRO A 39 -4.43 -13.05 -12.88
N PHE A 40 -3.31 -13.52 -12.32
CA PHE A 40 -2.01 -12.86 -12.41
C PHE A 40 -1.47 -12.76 -13.84
N ARG A 41 -1.93 -13.60 -14.78
CA ARG A 41 -1.60 -13.47 -16.21
C ARG A 41 -2.09 -12.13 -16.81
N VAL A 42 -3.13 -11.54 -16.23
CA VAL A 42 -3.68 -10.24 -16.64
C VAL A 42 -3.24 -9.13 -15.69
N LEU A 43 -3.31 -9.38 -14.38
CA LEU A 43 -3.05 -8.36 -13.35
C LEU A 43 -1.59 -7.90 -13.35
N VAL A 44 -0.63 -8.82 -13.49
CA VAL A 44 0.80 -8.47 -13.48
C VAL A 44 1.19 -7.61 -14.70
N PRO A 45 0.87 -8.00 -15.95
CA PRO A 45 1.11 -7.13 -17.10
C PRO A 45 0.44 -5.76 -16.98
N ALA A 46 -0.82 -5.72 -16.53
CA ALA A 46 -1.53 -4.45 -16.31
C ALA A 46 -0.82 -3.56 -15.26
N TRP A 47 -0.28 -4.15 -14.20
CA TRP A 47 0.49 -3.43 -13.19
C TRP A 47 1.81 -2.89 -13.74
N ILE A 48 2.54 -3.68 -14.55
CA ILE A 48 3.76 -3.23 -15.23
C ILE A 48 3.46 -2.07 -16.18
N VAL A 49 2.36 -2.14 -16.93
CA VAL A 49 1.92 -1.03 -17.80
C VAL A 49 1.66 0.25 -16.98
N MET A 50 1.06 0.14 -15.79
CA MET A 50 0.89 1.28 -14.90
C MET A 50 2.24 1.88 -14.46
N TRP A 51 3.24 1.06 -14.10
CA TRP A 51 4.57 1.56 -13.75
C TRP A 51 5.21 2.33 -14.91
N VAL A 52 5.19 1.72 -16.11
CA VAL A 52 5.74 2.35 -17.31
C VAL A 52 5.01 3.65 -17.63
N GLY A 53 3.67 3.63 -17.59
CA GLY A 53 2.83 4.80 -17.86
C GLY A 53 3.08 5.95 -16.90
N ILE A 54 3.04 5.69 -15.57
CA ILE A 54 3.31 6.71 -14.55
C ILE A 54 4.77 7.17 -14.61
N GLY A 55 5.71 6.26 -14.83
CA GLY A 55 7.12 6.58 -15.02
C GLY A 55 7.34 7.50 -16.24
N ALA A 56 6.73 7.20 -17.37
CA ALA A 56 6.80 8.04 -18.57
C ALA A 56 6.18 9.42 -18.35
N LEU A 57 4.99 9.48 -17.74
CA LEU A 57 4.29 10.74 -17.45
C LEU A 57 5.07 11.62 -16.46
N THR A 58 5.70 11.04 -15.44
CA THR A 58 6.38 11.80 -14.38
C THR A 58 7.87 12.01 -14.65
N GLY A 59 8.44 11.26 -15.58
CA GLY A 59 9.86 11.32 -15.96
C GLY A 59 10.38 12.72 -16.29
N PRO A 60 9.66 13.57 -17.06
CA PRO A 60 10.07 14.94 -17.35
C PRO A 60 10.26 15.82 -16.09
N TRP A 61 9.51 15.55 -15.02
CA TRP A 61 9.53 16.34 -13.77
C TRP A 61 10.42 15.75 -12.66
N ARG A 62 11.10 14.64 -12.93
CA ARG A 62 11.94 13.94 -11.94
C ARG A 62 13.13 14.73 -11.39
N SER A 63 13.43 15.91 -11.96
CA SER A 63 14.48 16.82 -11.48
C SER A 63 13.95 18.00 -10.68
N ALA A 64 12.63 18.27 -10.72
CA ALA A 64 12.01 19.35 -9.98
C ALA A 64 12.02 19.06 -8.47
N THR A 65 12.59 19.97 -7.68
CA THR A 65 12.71 19.84 -6.23
C THR A 65 12.09 21.03 -5.52
N PHE A 66 11.40 20.79 -4.41
CA PHE A 66 10.97 21.85 -3.48
C PHE A 66 12.14 22.33 -2.62
N TYR A 67 13.05 21.41 -2.28
CA TYR A 67 14.24 21.69 -1.46
C TYR A 67 15.34 20.67 -1.75
N SER A 68 16.55 20.98 -1.30
CA SER A 68 17.73 20.12 -1.42
C SER A 68 18.64 20.34 -0.21
N THR A 69 18.30 19.75 0.91
CA THR A 69 19.09 19.80 2.13
C THR A 69 19.32 18.41 2.72
N PRO A 70 20.52 18.09 3.25
CA PRO A 70 20.79 16.79 3.84
C PRO A 70 19.98 16.51 5.12
N TRP A 71 19.55 17.55 5.84
CA TRP A 71 18.83 17.41 7.10
C TRP A 71 17.47 16.70 6.94
N THR A 72 16.87 16.74 5.74
CA THR A 72 15.60 16.07 5.46
C THR A 72 15.72 14.54 5.49
N TRP A 73 16.93 13.99 5.43
CA TRP A 73 17.15 12.57 5.59
C TRP A 73 16.99 12.06 7.03
N ILE A 74 17.01 12.94 8.05
CA ILE A 74 16.75 12.56 9.44
C ILE A 74 15.28 12.08 9.59
N PRO A 75 14.25 12.92 9.30
CA PRO A 75 12.86 12.44 9.34
C PRO A 75 12.59 11.33 8.33
N SER A 76 13.27 11.33 7.17
CA SER A 76 13.18 10.25 6.20
C SER A 76 13.62 8.90 6.79
N ALA A 77 14.74 8.86 7.50
CA ALA A 77 15.24 7.64 8.15
C ALA A 77 14.26 7.12 9.22
N LEU A 78 13.63 8.00 9.99
CA LEU A 78 12.60 7.63 10.97
C LEU A 78 11.36 7.02 10.28
N LEU A 79 10.95 7.60 9.16
CA LEU A 79 9.84 7.06 8.35
C LEU A 79 10.18 5.69 7.75
N PHE A 80 11.40 5.50 7.21
CA PHE A 80 11.84 4.19 6.74
C PHE A 80 11.87 3.17 7.87
N ALA A 81 12.44 3.51 9.03
CA ALA A 81 12.46 2.63 10.19
C ALA A 81 11.05 2.22 10.62
N THR A 82 10.10 3.17 10.61
CA THR A 82 8.68 2.91 10.91
C THR A 82 8.06 1.99 9.87
N GLY A 83 8.29 2.22 8.58
CA GLY A 83 7.80 1.36 7.50
C GLY A 83 8.32 -0.07 7.63
N ILE A 84 9.63 -0.25 7.81
CA ILE A 84 10.26 -1.56 8.02
C ILE A 84 9.68 -2.27 9.25
N PHE A 85 9.53 -1.55 10.37
CA PHE A 85 8.91 -2.10 11.58
C PHE A 85 7.48 -2.60 11.32
N LEU A 86 6.67 -1.80 10.63
CA LEU A 86 5.29 -2.17 10.30
C LEU A 86 5.24 -3.39 9.37
N TYR A 87 6.09 -3.46 8.33
CA TYR A 87 6.17 -4.62 7.45
C TYR A 87 6.56 -5.89 8.21
N SER A 88 7.61 -5.81 9.02
CA SER A 88 8.10 -6.96 9.79
C SER A 88 7.03 -7.51 10.74
N ASN A 89 6.30 -6.62 11.41
CA ASN A 89 5.26 -7.04 12.36
C ASN A 89 3.94 -7.42 11.68
N ALA A 90 3.58 -6.79 10.55
CA ALA A 90 2.38 -7.16 9.80
C ALA A 90 2.57 -8.47 9.04
N GLY A 91 3.77 -8.68 8.47
CA GLY A 91 4.11 -9.87 7.68
C GLY A 91 4.32 -11.13 8.51
N ALA A 92 4.64 -11.01 9.81
CA ALA A 92 4.89 -12.17 10.69
C ALA A 92 3.69 -13.14 10.79
N HIS A 93 2.48 -12.67 10.48
CA HIS A 93 1.24 -13.46 10.55
C HIS A 93 0.66 -13.79 9.16
N PHE A 94 1.40 -13.48 8.07
CA PHE A 94 0.95 -13.69 6.71
C PHE A 94 1.96 -14.50 5.91
N SER A 95 1.45 -15.45 5.12
CA SER A 95 2.25 -16.12 4.10
C SER A 95 2.55 -15.17 2.95
N TRP A 96 3.60 -15.45 2.17
CA TRP A 96 3.88 -14.71 0.94
C TRP A 96 2.70 -14.71 -0.04
N ALA A 97 1.91 -15.78 -0.06
CA ALA A 97 0.71 -15.89 -0.86
C ALA A 97 -0.36 -14.87 -0.44
N GLN A 98 -0.53 -14.67 0.86
CA GLN A 98 -1.46 -13.68 1.42
C GLN A 98 -0.99 -12.25 1.16
N LEU A 99 0.31 -11.99 1.31
CA LEU A 99 0.89 -10.68 0.97
C LEU A 99 0.76 -10.36 -0.54
N GLY A 100 0.81 -11.38 -1.39
CA GLY A 100 0.64 -11.27 -2.84
C GLY A 100 -0.83 -11.23 -3.31
N GLY A 101 -1.80 -11.30 -2.38
CA GLY A 101 -3.22 -11.22 -2.73
C GLY A 101 -3.80 -12.51 -3.33
N LEU A 102 -3.19 -13.64 -3.07
CA LEU A 102 -3.70 -14.93 -3.56
C LEU A 102 -5.11 -15.26 -3.04
N PRO A 103 -5.44 -14.99 -1.75
CA PRO A 103 -6.78 -15.20 -1.21
C PRO A 103 -7.88 -14.38 -1.90
N GLU A 104 -7.54 -13.19 -2.37
CA GLU A 104 -8.49 -12.29 -3.05
C GLU A 104 -8.83 -12.75 -4.46
N VAL A 105 -7.90 -13.46 -5.11
CA VAL A 105 -8.01 -13.79 -6.53
C VAL A 105 -8.17 -15.30 -6.82
N ARG A 106 -8.01 -16.19 -5.83
CA ARG A 106 -8.15 -17.63 -5.99
C ARG A 106 -9.16 -18.22 -5.02
N ALA A 107 -10.04 -19.09 -5.53
CA ALA A 107 -10.93 -19.90 -4.71
C ALA A 107 -10.12 -20.91 -3.86
N GLY A 108 -10.59 -21.20 -2.65
CA GLY A 108 -9.94 -22.15 -1.73
C GLY A 108 -8.69 -21.64 -0.99
N HIS A 109 -8.27 -20.42 -1.21
CA HIS A 109 -7.15 -19.78 -0.51
C HIS A 109 -7.59 -18.67 0.44
N GLN A 110 -8.89 -18.57 0.70
CA GLN A 110 -9.43 -17.59 1.64
C GLN A 110 -9.04 -17.96 3.08
N ASP A 111 -8.56 -16.95 3.82
CA ASP A 111 -8.44 -17.09 5.26
C ASP A 111 -9.83 -17.13 5.89
N ASP A 112 -10.10 -18.18 6.65
CA ASP A 112 -11.34 -18.31 7.42
C ASP A 112 -11.28 -17.54 8.75
N ARG A 113 -10.18 -16.82 8.99
CA ARG A 113 -9.92 -16.17 10.27
C ARG A 113 -9.53 -14.71 10.10
N LEU A 114 -10.24 -13.83 10.79
CA LEU A 114 -9.90 -12.42 10.92
C LEU A 114 -8.71 -12.24 11.88
N VAL A 115 -7.59 -11.68 11.40
CA VAL A 115 -6.41 -11.40 12.23
C VAL A 115 -6.56 -10.00 12.84
N THR A 116 -6.74 -9.95 14.17
CA THR A 116 -6.95 -8.70 14.93
C THR A 116 -5.87 -8.45 15.99
N THR A 117 -4.83 -9.31 16.04
CA THR A 117 -3.76 -9.27 17.05
C THR A 117 -2.49 -8.58 16.53
N GLY A 118 -1.52 -8.40 17.41
CA GLY A 118 -0.24 -7.75 17.06
C GLY A 118 -0.44 -6.30 16.63
N VAL A 119 0.23 -5.88 15.56
CA VAL A 119 0.09 -4.51 15.02
C VAL A 119 -1.34 -4.21 14.56
N ARG A 120 -2.11 -5.23 14.17
CA ARG A 120 -3.51 -5.09 13.77
C ARG A 120 -4.46 -4.76 14.93
N SER A 121 -4.04 -4.92 16.17
CA SER A 121 -4.81 -4.41 17.33
C SER A 121 -4.76 -2.87 17.42
N ARG A 122 -3.83 -2.22 16.71
CA ARG A 122 -3.63 -0.77 16.70
C ARG A 122 -4.05 -0.10 15.38
N VAL A 123 -3.82 -0.79 14.26
CA VAL A 123 -4.07 -0.31 12.90
C VAL A 123 -4.58 -1.46 12.05
N ARG A 124 -5.74 -1.30 11.37
CA ARG A 124 -6.32 -2.38 10.54
C ARG A 124 -5.50 -2.71 9.30
N HIS A 125 -4.93 -1.66 8.65
CA HIS A 125 -4.17 -1.78 7.41
C HIS A 125 -2.68 -1.39 7.60
N PRO A 126 -1.91 -2.13 8.41
CA PRO A 126 -0.53 -1.77 8.74
C PRO A 126 0.41 -1.81 7.53
N ILE A 127 0.13 -2.68 6.54
CA ILE A 127 0.94 -2.76 5.30
C ILE A 127 0.78 -1.49 4.47
N TYR A 128 -0.44 -0.93 4.37
CA TYR A 128 -0.66 0.33 3.66
C TYR A 128 -0.05 1.53 4.38
N LEU A 129 -0.07 1.52 5.72
CA LEU A 129 0.66 2.51 6.51
C LEU A 129 2.18 2.39 6.27
N ALA A 130 2.72 1.19 6.18
CA ALA A 130 4.13 0.97 5.86
C ALA A 130 4.50 1.53 4.48
N HIS A 131 3.72 1.21 3.44
CA HIS A 131 3.91 1.80 2.09
C HIS A 131 3.88 3.33 2.12
N LEU A 132 2.93 3.92 2.86
CA LEU A 132 2.83 5.36 3.00
C LEU A 132 4.06 5.96 3.71
N CYS A 133 4.54 5.33 4.79
CA CYS A 133 5.76 5.76 5.48
C CYS A 133 6.95 5.75 4.52
N GLU A 134 7.11 4.73 3.70
CA GLU A 134 8.22 4.65 2.74
C GLU A 134 8.11 5.70 1.62
N MET A 135 6.90 5.92 1.08
CA MET A 135 6.68 6.98 0.09
C MET A 135 6.99 8.37 0.67
N LEU A 136 6.53 8.65 1.88
CA LEU A 136 6.80 9.92 2.56
C LEU A 136 8.29 10.05 2.91
N ALA A 137 8.96 8.94 3.25
CA ALA A 137 10.41 8.94 3.47
C ALA A 137 11.17 9.35 2.20
N TRP A 138 10.86 8.75 1.06
CA TRP A 138 11.45 9.14 -0.23
C TRP A 138 11.12 10.58 -0.60
N SER A 139 9.88 11.02 -0.38
CA SER A 139 9.46 12.40 -0.66
C SER A 139 10.23 13.41 0.20
N ALA A 140 10.31 13.15 1.51
CA ALA A 140 11.02 14.01 2.45
C ALA A 140 12.54 14.02 2.18
N GLY A 141 13.17 12.85 2.05
CA GLY A 141 14.61 12.76 1.87
C GLY A 141 15.10 13.34 0.55
N THR A 142 14.40 13.11 -0.55
CA THR A 142 14.80 13.58 -1.88
C THR A 142 14.40 15.03 -2.15
N GLY A 143 13.32 15.52 -1.53
CA GLY A 143 12.71 16.82 -1.80
C GLY A 143 12.08 16.94 -3.18
N LEU A 144 11.90 15.82 -3.93
CA LEU A 144 11.34 15.82 -5.27
C LEU A 144 9.86 16.16 -5.27
N ALA A 145 9.46 17.17 -6.04
CA ALA A 145 8.06 17.57 -6.20
C ALA A 145 7.18 16.41 -6.69
N VAL A 146 7.71 15.61 -7.63
CA VAL A 146 7.01 14.44 -8.18
C VAL A 146 6.76 13.35 -7.14
N CYS A 147 7.67 13.13 -6.18
CA CYS A 147 7.46 12.16 -5.11
C CYS A 147 6.31 12.58 -4.19
N TRP A 148 6.23 13.87 -3.85
CA TRP A 148 5.12 14.43 -3.08
C TRP A 148 3.78 14.32 -3.82
N LEU A 149 3.77 14.60 -5.12
CA LEU A 149 2.58 14.42 -5.96
C LEU A 149 2.12 12.96 -5.98
N LEU A 150 3.03 12.02 -6.22
CA LEU A 150 2.72 10.59 -6.24
C LEU A 150 2.24 10.09 -4.86
N SER A 151 2.81 10.62 -3.78
CA SER A 151 2.34 10.32 -2.42
C SER A 151 0.91 10.84 -2.18
N ALA A 152 0.59 12.04 -2.65
CA ALA A 152 -0.78 12.58 -2.56
C ALA A 152 -1.78 11.72 -3.36
N VAL A 153 -1.41 11.30 -4.57
CA VAL A 153 -2.22 10.38 -5.39
C VAL A 153 -2.41 9.04 -4.68
N ALA A 154 -1.34 8.48 -4.09
CA ALA A 154 -1.43 7.22 -3.36
C ALA A 154 -2.31 7.32 -2.10
N ILE A 155 -2.28 8.45 -1.40
CA ILE A 155 -3.17 8.71 -0.25
C ILE A 155 -4.64 8.74 -0.71
N ALA A 156 -4.94 9.48 -1.78
CA ALA A 156 -6.29 9.61 -2.29
C ALA A 156 -6.86 8.26 -2.80
N THR A 157 -6.09 7.56 -3.62
CA THR A 157 -6.48 6.25 -4.17
C THR A 157 -6.51 5.16 -3.08
N GLY A 158 -5.55 5.21 -2.13
CA GLY A 158 -5.50 4.32 -0.98
C GLY A 158 -6.70 4.47 -0.05
N ALA A 159 -7.18 5.70 0.17
CA ALA A 159 -8.39 5.94 0.96
C ALA A 159 -9.64 5.31 0.33
N VAL A 160 -9.75 5.34 -0.99
CA VAL A 160 -10.85 4.66 -1.72
C VAL A 160 -10.69 3.15 -1.63
N MET A 161 -9.48 2.64 -1.87
CA MET A 161 -9.16 1.22 -1.84
C MET A 161 -9.45 0.60 -0.46
N ILE A 162 -9.04 1.25 0.64
CA ILE A 162 -9.33 0.78 2.01
C ILE A 162 -10.83 0.67 2.26
N ARG A 163 -11.64 1.59 1.75
CA ARG A 163 -13.12 1.50 1.90
C ARG A 163 -13.68 0.28 1.17
N LEU A 164 -13.16 -0.04 0.00
CA LEU A 164 -13.60 -1.21 -0.77
C LEU A 164 -13.17 -2.52 -0.12
N GLU A 165 -11.95 -2.57 0.40
CA GLU A 165 -11.45 -3.72 1.16
C GLU A 165 -12.22 -3.90 2.47
N ASP A 166 -12.45 -2.83 3.24
CA ASP A 166 -13.29 -2.88 4.46
C ASP A 166 -14.70 -3.41 4.14
N ALA A 167 -15.30 -3.01 3.03
CA ALA A 167 -16.61 -3.52 2.60
C ALA A 167 -16.58 -5.00 2.19
N GLU A 168 -15.48 -5.47 1.59
CA GLU A 168 -15.29 -6.90 1.28
C GLU A 168 -15.11 -7.71 2.57
N LEU A 169 -14.30 -7.22 3.50
CA LEU A 169 -14.08 -7.85 4.81
C LEU A 169 -15.36 -7.92 5.64
N GLU A 170 -16.18 -6.87 5.61
CA GLU A 170 -17.50 -6.86 6.28
C GLU A 170 -18.44 -7.90 5.69
N LYS A 171 -18.48 -8.08 4.38
CA LYS A 171 -19.26 -9.15 3.72
C LYS A 171 -18.76 -10.55 4.11
N ARG A 172 -17.47 -10.70 4.33
CA ARG A 172 -16.82 -11.99 4.61
C ARG A 172 -16.92 -12.38 6.10
N PHE A 173 -16.69 -11.44 7.02
CA PHE A 173 -16.59 -11.69 8.46
C PHE A 173 -17.77 -11.12 9.25
N GLY A 174 -18.69 -10.39 8.63
CA GLY A 174 -19.92 -9.92 9.25
C GLY A 174 -19.70 -9.09 10.51
N ALA A 175 -20.44 -9.42 11.55
CA ALA A 175 -20.46 -8.70 12.84
C ALA A 175 -19.08 -8.64 13.52
N GLU A 176 -18.23 -9.67 13.32
CA GLU A 176 -16.89 -9.71 13.89
C GLU A 176 -16.01 -8.57 13.32
N PHE A 177 -16.05 -8.37 12.00
CA PHE A 177 -15.32 -7.26 11.35
C PHE A 177 -15.89 -5.91 11.75
N VAL A 178 -17.22 -5.77 11.85
CA VAL A 178 -17.86 -4.52 12.28
C VAL A 178 -17.39 -4.13 13.69
N ALA A 179 -17.40 -5.07 14.64
CA ALA A 179 -16.91 -4.85 16.00
C ALA A 179 -15.42 -4.47 16.04
N TYR A 180 -14.60 -5.12 15.19
CA TYR A 180 -13.19 -4.79 15.06
C TYR A 180 -12.98 -3.39 14.48
N ARG A 181 -13.70 -3.01 13.42
CA ARG A 181 -13.64 -1.69 12.76
C ARG A 181 -14.00 -0.55 13.72
N HIS A 182 -14.94 -0.75 14.61
CA HIS A 182 -15.30 0.26 15.63
C HIS A 182 -14.19 0.50 16.65
N ARG A 183 -13.37 -0.51 16.95
CA ARG A 183 -12.29 -0.40 17.95
C ARG A 183 -10.96 0.08 17.34
N VAL A 184 -10.66 -0.30 16.10
CA VAL A 184 -9.35 -0.09 15.49
C VAL A 184 -9.48 0.77 14.22
N HIS A 185 -8.67 1.82 14.13
CA HIS A 185 -8.65 2.71 12.96
C HIS A 185 -7.97 2.05 11.74
N ALA A 186 -8.30 2.54 10.55
CA ALA A 186 -7.77 1.98 9.30
C ALA A 186 -6.24 2.12 9.20
N VAL A 187 -5.72 3.34 9.30
CA VAL A 187 -4.31 3.68 9.04
C VAL A 187 -3.69 4.47 10.19
N VAL A 188 -4.38 5.48 10.72
CA VAL A 188 -3.84 6.30 11.81
C VAL A 188 -4.22 5.65 13.15
N PRO A 189 -3.25 5.22 13.97
CA PRO A 189 -3.55 4.61 15.26
C PRO A 189 -4.23 5.62 16.20
N ARG A 190 -5.10 5.13 17.08
CA ARG A 190 -5.58 5.94 18.20
C ARG A 190 -4.42 6.22 19.15
N LEU A 191 -4.21 7.49 19.48
CA LEU A 191 -3.17 7.91 20.42
C LEU A 191 -3.59 7.72 21.90
N ARG A 192 -4.83 7.27 22.11
CA ARG A 192 -5.35 6.93 23.45
C ARG A 192 -5.95 5.53 23.45
N PRO A 193 -5.75 4.77 24.53
CA PRO A 193 -6.38 3.48 24.71
C PRO A 193 -7.92 3.59 24.82
#